data_b9ed188920196092001660f98e4b65fc
#
_entry.id   b9ed188920196092001660f98e4b65fc
#
_cell.length_a   1.000
_cell.length_b   1.000
_cell.length_c   1.000
_cell.angle_alpha   90.00
_cell.angle_beta   90.00
_cell.angle_gamma   90.00
#
_symmetry.space_group_name_H-M   'P 1'
#
loop_
_entity.id
_entity.type
_entity.pdbx_description
1 polymer ?
#
loop_
_entity_poly.entity_id
_entity_poly.type
_entity_poly.pdbx_seq_one_letter_code
_entity_poly.pdbx_strand_id
1 'polypeptide(L)'
;MTTTRAATGWSLLGELPERVVSGCLYDSPGWLRMWETTDIERRARHGYVHAEGQVLPLYALSSSPFWHGYVTQAGQGHLGSRHVFAGSTYSMYTKRDAFPEALARGAHATAMQWIDAGEADLLVAPNLTAASAATWEDAVGPPAGRVLLDRTYSSELSGDFDDHLFRLPRKLRMDVQRRLRRADERGLRIDVVEGAEAHGFVPSALPLVVGTTDEHGWPALYDEDSLHALLRTPGALLVLARVDERIAGVFFGFRHDAEVTFLCGGVDYSGLTELSTYVVMMYRCTEWAYANGFRRIEWGRDNYRFKERHGLVGTDLWALVYSPDPKPALGEALAEMHRVLAAYVEGGV
;
A
#
# COMPACT_ATOMS: atom_id res chain seq x y z
N MET A 1 13.37 -21.22 -17.14
CA MET A 1 13.44 -21.19 -18.63
C MET A 1 13.14 -19.78 -19.09
N THR A 2 14.12 -19.09 -19.62
CA THR A 2 13.97 -17.70 -20.09
C THR A 2 13.40 -17.73 -21.51
N THR A 3 12.14 -17.37 -21.68
CA THR A 3 11.55 -17.26 -23.02
C THR A 3 11.74 -15.82 -23.50
N THR A 4 12.83 -15.57 -24.21
CA THR A 4 13.14 -14.26 -24.79
C THR A 4 12.32 -14.10 -26.07
N ARG A 5 11.34 -13.19 -26.07
CA ARG A 5 10.68 -12.69 -27.30
C ARG A 5 11.29 -11.33 -27.64
N ALA A 6 12.36 -11.34 -28.42
CA ALA A 6 13.08 -10.12 -28.83
C ALA A 6 12.25 -9.13 -29.68
N ALA A 7 11.05 -9.49 -30.13
CA ALA A 7 10.22 -8.64 -30.99
C ALA A 7 9.12 -7.84 -30.25
N THR A 8 8.91 -8.07 -28.96
CA THR A 8 7.77 -7.49 -28.20
C THR A 8 8.14 -6.35 -27.25
N GLY A 9 9.44 -6.05 -27.10
CA GLY A 9 9.93 -5.02 -26.16
C GLY A 9 9.86 -5.42 -24.69
N TRP A 10 9.46 -6.65 -24.34
CA TRP A 10 9.38 -7.18 -22.99
C TRP A 10 9.83 -8.65 -22.91
N SER A 11 10.12 -9.11 -21.70
CA SER A 11 10.41 -10.51 -21.39
C SER A 11 9.74 -10.95 -20.09
N LEU A 12 9.39 -12.23 -19.98
CA LEU A 12 8.92 -12.84 -18.73
C LEU A 12 10.10 -13.54 -18.04
N LEU A 13 10.34 -13.18 -16.79
CA LEU A 13 11.39 -13.75 -15.94
C LEU A 13 10.73 -14.58 -14.82
N GLY A 14 11.36 -15.72 -14.47
CA GLY A 14 10.94 -16.53 -13.32
C GLY A 14 11.48 -16.00 -11.99
N GLU A 15 12.52 -15.19 -12.05
CA GLU A 15 13.20 -14.62 -10.88
C GLU A 15 13.36 -13.11 -11.07
N LEU A 16 13.38 -12.39 -9.95
CA LEU A 16 13.58 -10.95 -9.93
C LEU A 16 15.02 -10.61 -10.39
N PRO A 17 15.22 -9.74 -11.38
CA PRO A 17 16.54 -9.34 -11.82
C PRO A 17 17.29 -8.59 -10.71
N GLU A 18 18.63 -8.65 -10.74
CA GLU A 18 19.48 -7.99 -9.73
C GLU A 18 19.32 -6.47 -9.73
N ARG A 19 19.09 -5.89 -10.92
CA ARG A 19 18.94 -4.44 -11.11
C ARG A 19 17.57 -4.15 -11.68
N VAL A 20 16.84 -3.29 -10.98
CA VAL A 20 15.49 -2.84 -11.34
C VAL A 20 15.45 -1.32 -11.14
N VAL A 21 14.93 -0.62 -12.11
CA VAL A 21 14.57 0.79 -11.97
C VAL A 21 13.21 0.84 -11.25
N SER A 22 13.18 1.39 -10.06
CA SER A 22 11.96 1.57 -9.25
C SER A 22 11.56 3.03 -9.16
N GLY A 23 10.27 3.30 -9.18
CA GLY A 23 9.70 4.64 -9.01
C GLY A 23 9.17 4.89 -7.58
N CYS A 24 9.02 3.82 -6.78
CA CYS A 24 8.57 3.90 -5.39
C CYS A 24 9.02 2.65 -4.62
N LEU A 25 8.75 2.62 -3.31
CA LEU A 25 9.03 1.47 -2.46
C LEU A 25 8.47 0.16 -3.05
N TYR A 26 7.23 0.18 -3.53
CA TYR A 26 6.44 -1.02 -3.85
C TYR A 26 6.87 -1.74 -5.13
N ASP A 27 7.61 -1.09 -6.00
CA ASP A 27 8.24 -1.71 -7.17
C ASP A 27 9.77 -1.88 -7.02
N SER A 28 10.28 -1.65 -5.80
CA SER A 28 11.70 -1.87 -5.49
C SER A 28 12.03 -3.35 -5.34
N PRO A 29 13.25 -3.78 -5.69
CA PRO A 29 13.67 -5.17 -5.51
C PRO A 29 13.59 -5.65 -4.07
N GLY A 30 13.85 -4.76 -3.12
CA GLY A 30 13.77 -5.09 -1.68
C GLY A 30 12.36 -5.45 -1.25
N TRP A 31 11.39 -4.62 -1.64
CA TRP A 31 9.97 -4.86 -1.37
C TRP A 31 9.47 -6.14 -2.04
N LEU A 32 9.75 -6.32 -3.33
CA LEU A 32 9.28 -7.48 -4.09
C LEU A 32 9.82 -8.79 -3.51
N ARG A 33 11.12 -8.85 -3.13
CA ARG A 33 11.70 -10.03 -2.47
C ARG A 33 11.08 -10.28 -1.09
N MET A 34 10.86 -9.23 -0.31
CA MET A 34 10.18 -9.36 0.99
C MET A 34 8.78 -9.93 0.80
N TRP A 35 8.01 -9.36 -0.15
CA TRP A 35 6.65 -9.82 -0.42
C TRP A 35 6.58 -11.30 -0.77
N GLU A 36 7.56 -11.82 -1.49
CA GLU A 36 7.67 -13.24 -1.83
C GLU A 36 7.92 -14.15 -0.62
N THR A 37 8.39 -13.61 0.49
CA THR A 37 8.65 -14.37 1.72
C THR A 37 7.48 -14.35 2.70
N THR A 38 6.39 -13.62 2.39
CA THR A 38 5.19 -13.55 3.23
C THR A 38 4.09 -14.46 2.71
N ASP A 39 3.20 -14.91 3.60
CA ASP A 39 1.99 -15.66 3.28
C ASP A 39 0.71 -14.80 3.31
N ILE A 40 0.85 -13.46 3.35
CA ILE A 40 -0.29 -12.53 3.34
C ILE A 40 -1.17 -12.76 2.10
N GLU A 41 -0.56 -13.00 0.94
CA GLU A 41 -1.25 -13.44 -0.28
C GLU A 41 -0.69 -14.80 -0.72
N ARG A 42 -1.52 -15.84 -0.72
CA ARG A 42 -1.08 -17.19 -1.12
C ARG A 42 -0.93 -17.31 -2.63
N ARG A 43 0.30 -17.45 -3.07
CA ARG A 43 0.68 -17.55 -4.47
C ARG A 43 0.69 -19.01 -4.93
N ALA A 44 -0.02 -19.30 -6.01
CA ALA A 44 0.11 -20.55 -6.75
C ALA A 44 1.24 -20.47 -7.80
N ARG A 45 1.43 -19.28 -8.39
CA ARG A 45 2.46 -19.01 -9.39
C ARG A 45 2.85 -17.53 -9.35
N HIS A 46 4.10 -17.23 -9.69
CA HIS A 46 4.53 -15.83 -9.91
C HIS A 46 5.51 -15.74 -11.10
N GLY A 47 5.71 -14.52 -11.57
CA GLY A 47 6.71 -14.17 -12.58
C GLY A 47 6.84 -12.66 -12.69
N TYR A 48 7.86 -12.20 -13.40
CA TYR A 48 8.17 -10.78 -13.57
C TYR A 48 8.19 -10.43 -15.04
N VAL A 49 7.29 -9.55 -15.45
CA VAL A 49 7.41 -8.89 -16.76
C VAL A 49 8.48 -7.82 -16.63
N HIS A 50 9.48 -7.88 -17.50
CA HIS A 50 10.60 -6.95 -17.53
C HIS A 50 10.62 -6.19 -18.85
N ALA A 51 10.74 -4.87 -18.81
CA ALA A 51 10.94 -3.99 -19.94
C ALA A 51 11.67 -2.71 -19.50
N GLU A 52 12.60 -2.24 -20.30
CA GLU A 52 13.32 -0.95 -20.10
C GLU A 52 13.92 -0.80 -18.69
N GLY A 53 14.41 -1.91 -18.12
CA GLY A 53 14.99 -1.93 -16.77
C GLY A 53 13.99 -1.92 -15.63
N GLN A 54 12.70 -1.85 -15.91
CA GLN A 54 11.62 -1.93 -14.91
C GLN A 54 11.01 -3.34 -14.87
N VAL A 55 10.35 -3.66 -13.77
CA VAL A 55 9.60 -4.91 -13.61
C VAL A 55 8.15 -4.64 -13.21
N LEU A 56 7.28 -5.55 -13.60
CA LEU A 56 5.90 -5.65 -13.12
C LEU A 56 5.66 -7.11 -12.68
N PRO A 57 5.44 -7.36 -11.38
CA PRO A 57 5.21 -8.70 -10.89
C PRO A 57 3.81 -9.19 -11.30
N LEU A 58 3.72 -10.47 -11.62
CA LEU A 58 2.47 -11.19 -11.83
C LEU A 58 2.33 -12.29 -10.78
N TYR A 59 1.18 -12.35 -10.13
CA TYR A 59 0.86 -13.33 -9.10
C TYR A 59 -0.46 -14.03 -9.45
N ALA A 60 -0.42 -15.34 -9.74
CA ALA A 60 -1.63 -16.16 -9.71
C ALA A 60 -1.90 -16.52 -8.24
N LEU A 61 -2.92 -15.92 -7.66
CA LEU A 61 -3.23 -16.06 -6.23
C LEU A 61 -4.38 -17.06 -6.04
N SER A 62 -4.21 -17.93 -5.05
CA SER A 62 -5.30 -18.77 -4.52
C SER A 62 -6.11 -18.03 -3.45
N SER A 63 -5.56 -16.97 -2.87
CA SER A 63 -6.21 -16.11 -1.89
C SER A 63 -5.57 -14.73 -1.88
N SER A 64 -6.39 -13.69 -1.89
CA SER A 64 -6.00 -12.30 -1.65
C SER A 64 -6.99 -11.67 -0.65
N PRO A 65 -6.60 -11.49 0.62
CA PRO A 65 -7.48 -10.95 1.67
C PRO A 65 -8.04 -9.57 1.32
N PHE A 66 -7.23 -8.68 0.75
CA PHE A 66 -7.68 -7.35 0.35
C PHE A 66 -8.70 -7.38 -0.79
N TRP A 67 -8.41 -8.14 -1.86
CA TRP A 67 -9.37 -8.28 -2.95
C TRP A 67 -10.68 -8.90 -2.46
N HIS A 68 -10.58 -9.93 -1.62
CA HIS A 68 -11.75 -10.54 -1.00
C HIS A 68 -12.54 -9.54 -0.15
N GLY A 69 -11.86 -8.67 0.58
CA GLY A 69 -12.49 -7.57 1.33
C GLY A 69 -13.29 -6.64 0.42
N TYR A 70 -12.71 -6.15 -0.67
CA TYR A 70 -13.37 -5.25 -1.62
C TYR A 70 -14.60 -5.90 -2.28
N VAL A 71 -14.48 -7.12 -2.79
CA VAL A 71 -15.61 -7.79 -3.45
C VAL A 71 -16.72 -8.15 -2.47
N THR A 72 -16.38 -8.49 -1.22
CA THR A 72 -17.35 -8.77 -0.16
C THR A 72 -18.09 -7.50 0.27
N GLN A 73 -17.37 -6.40 0.49
CA GLN A 73 -17.95 -5.09 0.81
C GLN A 73 -18.93 -4.63 -0.28
N ALA A 74 -18.62 -4.91 -1.53
CA ALA A 74 -19.46 -4.59 -2.67
C ALA A 74 -20.60 -5.60 -2.93
N GLY A 75 -20.73 -6.66 -2.14
CA GLY A 75 -21.72 -7.73 -2.39
C GLY A 75 -21.41 -8.59 -3.61
N GLN A 76 -20.17 -8.56 -4.12
CA GLN A 76 -19.74 -9.27 -5.34
C GLN A 76 -18.79 -10.44 -5.01
N GLY A 77 -19.06 -11.17 -3.95
CA GLY A 77 -18.18 -12.25 -3.46
C GLY A 77 -17.84 -13.34 -4.50
N HIS A 78 -18.65 -13.50 -5.56
CA HIS A 78 -18.37 -14.40 -6.66
C HIS A 78 -17.16 -13.98 -7.52
N LEU A 79 -16.71 -12.72 -7.42
CA LEU A 79 -15.48 -12.22 -8.06
C LEU A 79 -14.24 -12.43 -7.19
N GLY A 80 -14.33 -13.22 -6.11
CA GLY A 80 -13.27 -13.31 -5.09
C GLY A 80 -12.18 -14.35 -5.31
N SER A 81 -12.22 -15.17 -6.37
CA SER A 81 -11.32 -16.33 -6.47
C SER A 81 -10.56 -16.43 -7.79
N ARG A 82 -9.37 -17.07 -7.70
CA ARG A 82 -8.53 -17.51 -8.81
C ARG A 82 -8.20 -16.43 -9.85
N HIS A 83 -7.52 -15.36 -9.44
CA HIS A 83 -7.12 -14.32 -10.38
C HIS A 83 -5.60 -14.25 -10.55
N VAL A 84 -5.18 -13.75 -11.71
CA VAL A 84 -3.84 -13.22 -11.91
C VAL A 84 -3.86 -11.75 -11.52
N PHE A 85 -3.01 -11.37 -10.58
CA PHE A 85 -2.82 -9.97 -10.20
C PHE A 85 -1.52 -9.44 -10.81
N ALA A 86 -1.61 -8.28 -11.45
CA ALA A 86 -0.43 -7.52 -11.85
C ALA A 86 -0.07 -6.55 -10.71
N GLY A 87 0.82 -6.97 -9.85
CA GLY A 87 1.13 -6.33 -8.56
C GLY A 87 0.34 -6.95 -7.40
N SER A 88 0.70 -6.57 -6.18
CA SER A 88 0.02 -6.99 -4.96
C SER A 88 -1.14 -6.05 -4.62
N THR A 89 -2.26 -6.59 -4.16
CA THR A 89 -3.38 -5.78 -3.63
C THR A 89 -3.03 -5.11 -2.30
N TYR A 90 -2.02 -5.63 -1.60
CA TYR A 90 -1.51 -5.09 -0.35
C TYR A 90 -0.63 -3.84 -0.54
N SER A 91 0.15 -3.75 -1.62
CA SER A 91 0.98 -2.58 -1.94
C SER A 91 0.12 -1.34 -2.17
N MET A 92 0.59 -0.14 -1.74
CA MET A 92 -0.16 1.10 -2.00
C MET A 92 -0.24 1.39 -3.50
N TYR A 93 0.82 1.03 -4.25
CA TYR A 93 0.85 1.19 -5.70
C TYR A 93 1.37 -0.07 -6.36
N THR A 94 0.78 -0.45 -7.47
CA THR A 94 1.40 -1.41 -8.40
C THR A 94 2.49 -0.70 -9.20
N LYS A 95 2.15 0.48 -9.73
CA LYS A 95 3.04 1.51 -10.28
C LYS A 95 2.43 2.86 -9.93
N ARG A 96 3.22 3.77 -9.37
CA ARG A 96 2.74 5.11 -9.01
C ARG A 96 2.61 6.03 -10.22
N ASP A 97 3.66 6.04 -11.03
CA ASP A 97 3.76 6.90 -12.20
C ASP A 97 3.49 6.11 -13.49
N ALA A 98 3.42 6.81 -14.63
CA ALA A 98 3.41 6.16 -15.93
C ALA A 98 4.66 5.30 -16.12
N PHE A 99 4.52 4.18 -16.79
CA PHE A 99 5.58 3.19 -16.98
C PHE A 99 5.60 2.71 -18.46
N PRO A 100 6.64 1.99 -18.91
CA PRO A 100 6.70 1.52 -20.29
C PRO A 100 5.48 0.65 -20.64
N GLU A 101 4.75 1.00 -21.69
CA GLU A 101 3.58 0.25 -22.17
C GLU A 101 3.91 -1.24 -22.42
N ALA A 102 5.16 -1.54 -22.74
CA ALA A 102 5.62 -2.92 -22.92
C ALA A 102 5.44 -3.77 -21.66
N LEU A 103 5.46 -3.19 -20.44
CA LEU A 103 5.14 -3.90 -19.20
C LEU A 103 3.66 -4.28 -19.14
N ALA A 104 2.74 -3.35 -19.46
CA ALA A 104 1.31 -3.63 -19.47
C ALA A 104 0.96 -4.69 -20.53
N ARG A 105 1.49 -4.54 -21.76
CA ARG A 105 1.32 -5.53 -22.82
C ARG A 105 1.84 -6.91 -22.43
N GLY A 106 3.01 -6.98 -21.84
CA GLY A 106 3.61 -8.22 -21.39
C GLY A 106 2.84 -8.88 -20.26
N ALA A 107 2.37 -8.09 -19.29
CA ALA A 107 1.58 -8.56 -18.16
C ALA A 107 0.23 -9.09 -18.65
N HIS A 108 -0.47 -8.34 -19.50
CA HIS A 108 -1.73 -8.78 -20.09
C HIS A 108 -1.56 -10.06 -20.90
N ALA A 109 -0.60 -10.12 -21.84
CA ALA A 109 -0.37 -11.30 -22.66
C ALA A 109 -0.02 -12.54 -21.82
N THR A 110 0.79 -12.39 -20.79
CA THR A 110 1.17 -13.49 -19.89
C THR A 110 -0.03 -13.94 -19.04
N ALA A 111 -0.80 -13.00 -18.50
CA ALA A 111 -1.99 -13.32 -17.72
C ALA A 111 -3.03 -14.06 -18.55
N MET A 112 -3.29 -13.63 -19.78
CA MET A 112 -4.21 -14.35 -20.69
C MET A 112 -3.74 -15.78 -20.97
N GLN A 113 -2.42 -16.01 -21.12
CA GLN A 113 -1.89 -17.38 -21.27
C GLN A 113 -2.13 -18.23 -20.02
N TRP A 114 -2.01 -17.66 -18.82
CA TRP A 114 -2.28 -18.40 -17.58
C TRP A 114 -3.78 -18.68 -17.40
N ILE A 115 -4.64 -17.75 -17.85
CA ILE A 115 -6.09 -17.94 -17.83
C ILE A 115 -6.51 -19.03 -18.85
N ASP A 116 -5.97 -19.01 -20.06
CA ASP A 116 -6.23 -20.02 -21.08
C ASP A 116 -5.76 -21.42 -20.64
N ALA A 117 -4.69 -21.49 -19.81
CA ALA A 117 -4.24 -22.73 -19.18
C ALA A 117 -5.11 -23.17 -17.99
N GLY A 118 -6.16 -22.43 -17.63
CA GLY A 118 -7.06 -22.74 -16.52
C GLY A 118 -6.52 -22.45 -15.14
N GLU A 119 -5.41 -21.67 -15.03
CA GLU A 119 -4.79 -21.34 -13.77
C GLU A 119 -5.55 -20.20 -13.04
N ALA A 120 -6.27 -19.36 -13.77
CA ALA A 120 -7.03 -18.24 -13.24
C ALA A 120 -8.26 -17.93 -14.14
N ASP A 121 -9.12 -17.02 -13.70
CA ASP A 121 -10.34 -16.63 -14.39
C ASP A 121 -10.27 -15.20 -14.95
N LEU A 122 -9.58 -14.30 -14.25
CA LEU A 122 -9.45 -12.87 -14.58
C LEU A 122 -8.02 -12.39 -14.37
N LEU A 123 -7.66 -11.33 -15.11
CA LEU A 123 -6.52 -10.47 -14.77
C LEU A 123 -7.03 -9.24 -14.02
N VAL A 124 -6.44 -8.96 -12.87
CA VAL A 124 -6.67 -7.74 -12.10
C VAL A 124 -5.36 -6.96 -12.01
N ALA A 125 -5.35 -5.71 -12.47
CA ALA A 125 -4.26 -4.76 -12.25
C ALA A 125 -4.71 -3.79 -11.15
N PRO A 126 -4.36 -4.05 -9.86
CA PRO A 126 -4.85 -3.29 -8.72
C PRO A 126 -3.98 -2.06 -8.45
N ASN A 127 -4.49 -1.14 -7.62
CA ASN A 127 -3.73 -0.04 -7.03
C ASN A 127 -2.98 0.83 -8.06
N LEU A 128 -3.64 1.07 -9.18
CA LEU A 128 -3.15 1.96 -10.22
C LEU A 128 -3.57 3.40 -9.92
N THR A 129 -2.65 4.35 -10.06
CA THR A 129 -3.01 5.77 -10.13
C THR A 129 -3.73 6.07 -11.45
N ALA A 130 -4.31 7.25 -11.60
CA ALA A 130 -4.92 7.65 -12.87
C ALA A 130 -3.93 7.59 -14.04
N ALA A 131 -2.66 7.98 -13.81
CA ALA A 131 -1.60 7.96 -14.83
C ALA A 131 -1.22 6.52 -15.23
N SER A 132 -1.03 5.63 -14.26
CA SER A 132 -0.69 4.23 -14.54
C SER A 132 -1.87 3.46 -15.14
N ALA A 133 -3.11 3.77 -14.77
CA ALA A 133 -4.30 3.20 -15.40
C ALA A 133 -4.41 3.61 -16.87
N ALA A 134 -4.19 4.90 -17.19
CA ALA A 134 -4.18 5.38 -18.57
C ALA A 134 -3.10 4.66 -19.40
N THR A 135 -1.86 4.55 -18.88
CA THR A 135 -0.80 3.78 -19.57
C THR A 135 -1.23 2.34 -19.87
N TRP A 136 -1.94 1.72 -18.92
CA TRP A 136 -2.42 0.35 -19.11
C TRP A 136 -3.49 0.27 -20.20
N GLU A 137 -4.50 1.15 -20.14
CA GLU A 137 -5.59 1.20 -21.14
C GLU A 137 -5.08 1.53 -22.54
N ASP A 138 -4.13 2.44 -22.68
CA ASP A 138 -3.48 2.79 -23.95
C ASP A 138 -2.70 1.61 -24.53
N ALA A 139 -2.07 0.80 -23.68
CA ALA A 139 -1.23 -0.31 -24.10
C ALA A 139 -2.02 -1.54 -24.56
N VAL A 140 -3.16 -1.86 -23.92
CA VAL A 140 -3.87 -3.14 -24.10
C VAL A 140 -5.35 -2.98 -24.43
N GLY A 141 -5.86 -1.77 -24.42
CA GLY A 141 -7.27 -1.47 -24.68
C GLY A 141 -8.16 -1.48 -23.43
N PRO A 142 -9.47 -1.28 -23.61
CA PRO A 142 -10.40 -1.11 -22.51
C PRO A 142 -10.55 -2.38 -21.68
N PRO A 143 -10.62 -2.26 -20.32
CA PRO A 143 -10.89 -3.37 -19.43
C PRO A 143 -12.38 -3.80 -19.49
N ALA A 144 -12.70 -4.99 -18.98
CA ALA A 144 -14.06 -5.40 -18.70
C ALA A 144 -14.74 -4.51 -17.63
N GLY A 145 -13.94 -3.92 -16.74
CA GLY A 145 -14.38 -2.89 -15.80
C GLY A 145 -13.22 -2.19 -15.13
N ARG A 146 -13.48 -0.94 -14.75
CA ARG A 146 -12.59 -0.08 -13.97
C ARG A 146 -13.24 0.22 -12.62
N VAL A 147 -12.55 -0.08 -11.53
CA VAL A 147 -13.10 0.03 -10.18
C VAL A 147 -12.20 0.94 -9.35
N LEU A 148 -12.77 1.96 -8.70
CA LEU A 148 -12.09 2.69 -7.63
C LEU A 148 -12.03 1.78 -6.41
N LEU A 149 -10.83 1.34 -6.03
CA LEU A 149 -10.65 0.46 -4.87
C LEU A 149 -10.58 1.23 -3.58
N ASP A 150 -9.77 2.30 -3.58
CA ASP A 150 -9.38 2.98 -2.36
C ASP A 150 -8.75 4.34 -2.67
N ARG A 151 -8.32 5.06 -1.63
CA ARG A 151 -7.51 6.28 -1.73
C ARG A 151 -6.35 6.21 -0.74
N THR A 152 -5.14 6.46 -1.21
CA THR A 152 -3.97 6.65 -0.35
C THR A 152 -3.65 8.12 -0.17
N TYR A 153 -2.91 8.46 0.88
CA TYR A 153 -2.62 9.85 1.25
C TYR A 153 -1.14 10.10 1.43
N SER A 154 -0.69 11.25 0.97
CA SER A 154 0.69 11.69 1.09
C SER A 154 0.82 13.14 1.48
N SER A 155 2.02 13.52 1.94
CA SER A 155 2.42 14.89 2.19
C SER A 155 3.71 15.19 1.45
N GLU A 156 3.73 16.25 0.65
CA GLU A 156 4.96 16.84 0.14
C GLU A 156 5.58 17.72 1.23
N LEU A 157 6.88 17.53 1.48
CA LEU A 157 7.63 18.26 2.47
C LEU A 157 8.43 19.40 1.81
N SER A 158 8.10 20.63 2.17
CA SER A 158 8.80 21.83 1.70
C SER A 158 8.96 22.84 2.84
N GLY A 159 10.08 23.54 2.88
CA GLY A 159 10.44 24.38 4.01
C GLY A 159 10.86 23.54 5.21
N ASP A 160 10.42 23.91 6.39
CA ASP A 160 10.65 23.19 7.64
C ASP A 160 9.34 22.73 8.32
N PHE A 161 9.45 22.12 9.49
CA PHE A 161 8.28 21.63 10.23
C PHE A 161 7.39 22.76 10.74
N ASP A 162 7.94 23.92 11.09
CA ASP A 162 7.14 25.08 11.49
C ASP A 162 6.36 25.62 10.32
N ASP A 163 6.96 25.71 9.13
CA ASP A 163 6.26 26.05 7.89
C ASP A 163 5.11 25.06 7.59
N HIS A 164 5.35 23.77 7.83
CA HIS A 164 4.31 22.76 7.69
C HIS A 164 3.13 23.02 8.62
N LEU A 165 3.37 23.31 9.88
CA LEU A 165 2.32 23.67 10.84
C LEU A 165 1.62 24.98 10.44
N PHE A 166 2.35 25.97 9.91
CA PHE A 166 1.76 27.23 9.47
C PHE A 166 0.78 27.09 8.30
N ARG A 167 0.96 26.11 7.42
CA ARG A 167 0.02 25.80 6.33
C ARG A 167 -1.32 25.25 6.80
N LEU A 168 -1.39 24.72 8.03
CA LEU A 168 -2.64 24.24 8.60
C LEU A 168 -3.58 25.41 8.96
N PRO A 169 -4.91 25.22 8.83
CA PRO A 169 -5.87 26.19 9.35
C PRO A 169 -5.58 26.51 10.83
N ARG A 170 -5.69 27.78 11.22
CA ARG A 170 -5.31 28.26 12.57
C ARG A 170 -5.87 27.39 13.69
N LYS A 171 -7.16 27.02 13.63
CA LYS A 171 -7.81 26.21 14.67
C LYS A 171 -7.16 24.82 14.79
N LEU A 172 -6.89 24.19 13.66
CA LEU A 172 -6.23 22.88 13.63
C LEU A 172 -4.79 22.96 14.13
N ARG A 173 -4.02 23.95 13.66
CA ARG A 173 -2.64 24.18 14.14
C ARG A 173 -2.58 24.32 15.65
N MET A 174 -3.45 25.14 16.25
CA MET A 174 -3.52 25.33 17.69
C MET A 174 -3.87 24.03 18.43
N ASP A 175 -4.78 23.22 17.86
CA ASP A 175 -5.14 21.91 18.43
C ASP A 175 -3.95 20.94 18.38
N VAL A 176 -3.26 20.85 17.25
CA VAL A 176 -2.06 20.00 17.09
C VAL A 176 -0.97 20.42 18.07
N GLN A 177 -0.62 21.71 18.14
CA GLN A 177 0.38 22.21 19.06
C GLN A 177 0.03 21.93 20.53
N ARG A 178 -1.25 22.04 20.88
CA ARG A 178 -1.73 21.68 22.22
C ARG A 178 -1.56 20.19 22.51
N ARG A 179 -1.87 19.30 21.54
CA ARG A 179 -1.70 17.84 21.69
C ARG A 179 -0.24 17.44 21.83
N LEU A 180 0.63 18.01 21.00
CA LEU A 180 2.09 17.76 21.08
C LEU A 180 2.63 18.16 22.45
N ARG A 181 2.35 19.38 22.91
CA ARG A 181 2.78 19.84 24.25
C ARG A 181 2.23 18.95 25.35
N ARG A 182 0.94 18.57 25.32
CA ARG A 182 0.35 17.68 26.33
C ARG A 182 1.00 16.29 26.33
N ALA A 183 1.37 15.78 25.16
CA ALA A 183 2.07 14.50 25.04
C ALA A 183 3.46 14.61 25.69
N ASP A 184 4.21 15.68 25.44
CA ASP A 184 5.51 15.93 26.06
C ASP A 184 5.39 16.04 27.60
N GLU A 185 4.39 16.79 28.10
CA GLU A 185 4.11 16.93 29.55
C GLU A 185 3.79 15.58 30.22
N ARG A 186 3.29 14.60 29.44
CA ARG A 186 2.99 13.24 29.91
C ARG A 186 4.10 12.23 29.64
N GLY A 187 5.24 12.69 29.17
CA GLY A 187 6.41 11.87 28.91
C GLY A 187 6.30 10.97 27.68
N LEU A 188 5.35 11.24 26.76
CA LEU A 188 5.26 10.50 25.50
C LEU A 188 6.47 10.87 24.63
N ARG A 189 7.27 9.86 24.27
CA ARG A 189 8.44 9.98 23.39
C ARG A 189 8.22 9.18 22.12
N ILE A 190 8.86 9.63 21.05
CA ILE A 190 8.89 8.92 19.77
C ILE A 190 10.32 8.47 19.51
N ASP A 191 10.50 7.17 19.44
CA ASP A 191 11.78 6.54 19.10
C ASP A 191 11.66 5.95 17.69
N VAL A 192 12.69 6.13 16.86
CA VAL A 192 12.79 5.47 15.54
C VAL A 192 13.93 4.46 15.64
N VAL A 193 13.59 3.19 15.51
CA VAL A 193 14.53 2.08 15.63
C VAL A 193 14.63 1.27 14.34
N GLU A 194 15.77 0.66 14.08
CA GLU A 194 16.08 -0.03 12.82
C GLU A 194 16.87 -1.32 13.07
N GLY A 195 16.97 -2.16 12.03
CA GLY A 195 17.79 -3.36 12.06
C GLY A 195 17.41 -4.32 13.19
N ALA A 196 18.41 -4.90 13.86
CA ALA A 196 18.21 -5.91 14.91
C ALA A 196 17.39 -5.39 16.10
N GLU A 197 17.53 -4.10 16.43
CA GLU A 197 16.77 -3.47 17.51
C GLU A 197 15.28 -3.46 17.22
N ALA A 198 14.88 -3.10 16.00
CA ALA A 198 13.46 -3.09 15.59
C ALA A 198 12.82 -4.47 15.71
N HIS A 199 13.55 -5.54 15.36
CA HIS A 199 13.08 -6.92 15.50
C HIS A 199 12.78 -7.30 16.95
N GLY A 200 13.50 -6.75 17.93
CA GLY A 200 13.27 -6.99 19.35
C GLY A 200 11.91 -6.47 19.85
N PHE A 201 11.29 -5.53 19.15
CA PHE A 201 10.00 -4.96 19.53
C PHE A 201 8.80 -5.63 18.87
N VAL A 202 8.99 -6.57 17.92
CA VAL A 202 7.88 -7.25 17.22
C VAL A 202 6.87 -7.90 18.18
N PRO A 203 7.28 -8.65 19.23
CA PRO A 203 6.33 -9.24 20.18
C PRO A 203 5.44 -8.21 20.89
N SER A 204 5.97 -6.99 21.13
CA SER A 204 5.21 -5.91 21.76
C SER A 204 4.40 -5.07 20.77
N ALA A 205 4.83 -5.04 19.50
CA ALA A 205 4.17 -4.31 18.42
C ALA A 205 2.94 -5.06 17.86
N LEU A 206 3.04 -6.39 17.74
CA LEU A 206 2.00 -7.24 17.15
C LEU A 206 0.62 -7.05 17.79
N PRO A 207 0.46 -7.06 19.13
CA PRO A 207 -0.86 -6.84 19.74
C PRO A 207 -1.50 -5.49 19.38
N LEU A 208 -0.68 -4.42 19.19
CA LEU A 208 -1.17 -3.10 18.80
C LEU A 208 -1.63 -3.09 17.34
N VAL A 209 -0.87 -3.72 16.45
CA VAL A 209 -1.22 -3.83 15.03
C VAL A 209 -2.48 -4.67 14.86
N VAL A 210 -2.58 -5.84 15.52
CA VAL A 210 -3.77 -6.70 15.50
C VAL A 210 -4.97 -5.96 16.10
N GLY A 211 -4.82 -5.30 17.24
CA GLY A 211 -5.89 -4.51 17.85
C GLY A 211 -6.42 -3.41 16.92
N THR A 212 -5.57 -2.82 16.08
CA THR A 212 -6.02 -1.84 15.08
C THR A 212 -6.77 -2.50 13.93
N THR A 213 -6.31 -3.66 13.43
CA THR A 213 -7.04 -4.40 12.39
C THR A 213 -8.41 -4.86 12.87
N ASP A 214 -8.52 -5.32 14.12
CA ASP A 214 -9.78 -5.75 14.74
C ASP A 214 -10.75 -4.58 14.94
N GLU A 215 -10.27 -3.42 15.42
CA GLU A 215 -11.09 -2.21 15.62
C GLU A 215 -11.70 -1.72 14.29
N HIS A 216 -10.99 -1.87 13.20
CA HIS A 216 -11.46 -1.47 11.86
C HIS A 216 -12.16 -2.58 11.08
N GLY A 217 -12.24 -3.80 11.63
CA GLY A 217 -12.85 -4.95 10.95
C GLY A 217 -12.09 -5.41 9.71
N TRP A 218 -10.77 -5.13 9.66
CA TRP A 218 -9.93 -5.56 8.55
C TRP A 218 -9.54 -7.03 8.67
N PRO A 219 -9.14 -7.69 7.56
CA PRO A 219 -8.63 -9.05 7.62
C PRO A 219 -7.44 -9.17 8.57
N ALA A 220 -7.31 -10.30 9.27
CA ALA A 220 -6.11 -10.62 10.04
C ALA A 220 -4.95 -10.89 9.08
N LEU A 221 -4.07 -9.88 8.93
CA LEU A 221 -2.98 -9.89 7.94
C LEU A 221 -1.61 -10.18 8.56
N TYR A 222 -1.48 -9.93 9.87
CA TYR A 222 -0.18 -9.87 10.52
C TYR A 222 -0.02 -10.92 11.61
N ASP A 223 1.13 -11.58 11.57
CA ASP A 223 1.73 -12.40 12.60
C ASP A 223 3.18 -11.94 12.83
N GLU A 224 3.90 -12.58 13.74
CA GLU A 224 5.31 -12.24 14.01
C GLU A 224 6.18 -12.41 12.76
N ASP A 225 5.96 -13.47 11.97
CA ASP A 225 6.77 -13.78 10.80
C ASP A 225 6.60 -12.72 9.70
N SER A 226 5.39 -12.26 9.45
CA SER A 226 5.09 -11.20 8.50
C SER A 226 5.66 -9.85 8.94
N LEU A 227 5.57 -9.49 10.23
CA LEU A 227 6.19 -8.28 10.76
C LEU A 227 7.72 -8.34 10.70
N HIS A 228 8.31 -9.48 11.00
CA HIS A 228 9.75 -9.69 10.80
C HIS A 228 10.15 -9.62 9.33
N ALA A 229 9.32 -10.11 8.40
CA ALA A 229 9.56 -9.98 6.96
C ALA A 229 9.56 -8.51 6.52
N LEU A 230 8.61 -7.71 6.99
CA LEU A 230 8.56 -6.26 6.75
C LEU A 230 9.86 -5.60 7.22
N LEU A 231 10.34 -5.89 8.42
CA LEU A 231 11.55 -5.30 8.98
C LEU A 231 12.86 -5.78 8.30
N ARG A 232 12.83 -6.86 7.52
CA ARG A 232 13.97 -7.28 6.68
C ARG A 232 14.07 -6.50 5.36
N THR A 233 13.03 -5.73 5.01
CA THR A 233 13.06 -4.89 3.79
C THR A 233 14.12 -3.79 3.92
N PRO A 234 14.97 -3.55 2.92
CA PRO A 234 15.91 -2.44 2.95
C PRO A 234 15.20 -1.11 3.23
N GLY A 235 15.75 -0.34 4.18
CA GLY A 235 15.17 0.92 4.62
C GLY A 235 14.01 0.80 5.61
N ALA A 236 13.68 -0.41 6.07
CA ALA A 236 12.66 -0.62 7.09
C ALA A 236 13.05 0.03 8.42
N LEU A 237 12.05 0.62 9.07
CA LEU A 237 12.14 1.22 10.40
C LEU A 237 10.87 0.96 11.19
N LEU A 238 11.00 0.98 12.51
CA LEU A 238 9.88 0.92 13.44
C LEU A 238 9.85 2.19 14.27
N VAL A 239 8.73 2.88 14.24
CA VAL A 239 8.47 4.05 15.11
C VAL A 239 7.71 3.57 16.34
N LEU A 240 8.21 3.92 17.51
CA LEU A 240 7.61 3.57 18.79
C LEU A 240 7.17 4.85 19.52
N ALA A 241 5.91 4.92 19.88
CA ALA A 241 5.41 5.92 20.84
C ALA A 241 5.43 5.30 22.24
N ARG A 242 6.24 5.85 23.16
CA ARG A 242 6.48 5.30 24.48
C ARG A 242 6.13 6.29 25.58
N VAL A 243 5.50 5.77 26.63
CA VAL A 243 5.36 6.46 27.91
C VAL A 243 6.01 5.55 28.96
N ASP A 244 7.12 5.99 29.55
CA ASP A 244 7.99 5.16 30.36
C ASP A 244 8.39 3.87 29.60
N GLU A 245 8.16 2.69 30.18
CA GLU A 245 8.46 1.40 29.55
C GLU A 245 7.31 0.87 28.65
N ARG A 246 6.15 1.54 28.64
CA ARG A 246 4.97 1.09 27.87
C ARG A 246 5.01 1.65 26.46
N ILE A 247 4.78 0.77 25.48
CA ILE A 247 4.55 1.15 24.09
C ILE A 247 3.07 1.51 23.92
N ALA A 248 2.79 2.78 23.61
CA ALA A 248 1.45 3.31 23.39
C ALA A 248 1.06 3.32 21.90
N GLY A 249 2.02 3.11 21.00
CA GLY A 249 1.75 3.05 19.56
C GLY A 249 2.99 2.66 18.77
N VAL A 250 2.77 2.11 17.57
CA VAL A 250 3.81 1.71 16.63
C VAL A 250 3.43 2.06 15.20
N PHE A 251 4.43 2.43 14.36
CA PHE A 251 4.30 2.47 12.91
C PHE A 251 5.46 1.71 12.28
N PHE A 252 5.15 0.82 11.34
CA PHE A 252 6.13 0.20 10.45
C PHE A 252 6.32 1.10 9.24
N GLY A 253 7.54 1.59 9.06
CA GLY A 253 7.88 2.53 8.01
C GLY A 253 9.04 2.04 7.15
N PHE A 254 9.22 2.69 6.00
CA PHE A 254 10.24 2.34 5.02
C PHE A 254 10.80 3.62 4.40
N ARG A 255 12.12 3.75 4.39
CA ARG A 255 12.81 4.76 3.60
C ARG A 255 13.04 4.26 2.20
N HIS A 256 12.71 5.06 1.22
CA HIS A 256 13.02 4.79 -0.18
C HIS A 256 13.36 6.11 -0.87
N ASP A 257 14.60 6.26 -1.31
CA ASP A 257 15.12 7.52 -1.83
C ASP A 257 14.84 8.71 -0.88
N ALA A 258 14.15 9.73 -1.36
CA ALA A 258 13.79 10.92 -0.59
C ALA A 258 12.39 10.81 0.05
N GLU A 259 11.84 9.60 0.15
CA GLU A 259 10.51 9.34 0.71
C GLU A 259 10.59 8.45 1.94
N VAL A 260 9.63 8.63 2.83
CA VAL A 260 9.31 7.66 3.88
C VAL A 260 7.85 7.25 3.78
N THR A 261 7.60 5.95 3.86
CA THR A 261 6.26 5.37 3.81
C THR A 261 5.93 4.78 5.16
N PHE A 262 4.77 5.11 5.74
CA PHE A 262 4.21 4.43 6.91
C PHE A 262 3.11 3.49 6.44
N LEU A 263 3.39 2.18 6.46
CA LEU A 263 2.55 1.16 5.85
C LEU A 263 1.44 0.65 6.76
N CYS A 264 1.83 0.24 7.96
CA CYS A 264 0.92 -0.28 8.96
C CYS A 264 1.35 0.16 10.35
N GLY A 265 0.45 0.05 11.30
CA GLY A 265 0.74 0.42 12.67
C GLY A 265 -0.43 0.10 13.59
N GLY A 266 -0.25 0.42 14.84
CA GLY A 266 -1.28 0.26 15.85
C GLY A 266 -1.07 1.19 17.02
N VAL A 267 -2.15 1.44 17.76
CA VAL A 267 -2.15 2.26 18.96
C VAL A 267 -2.87 1.56 20.09
N ASP A 268 -2.43 1.83 21.31
CA ASP A 268 -3.18 1.40 22.49
C ASP A 268 -4.44 2.26 22.65
N TYR A 269 -5.58 1.71 22.26
CA TYR A 269 -6.87 2.38 22.30
C TYR A 269 -7.30 2.75 23.72
N SER A 270 -6.84 2.04 24.75
CA SER A 270 -7.16 2.34 26.14
C SER A 270 -6.62 3.70 26.63
N GLY A 271 -5.49 4.13 26.07
CA GLY A 271 -4.85 5.44 26.33
C GLY A 271 -5.03 6.49 25.25
N LEU A 272 -5.65 6.14 24.11
CA LEU A 272 -5.71 6.95 22.90
C LEU A 272 -6.28 8.36 23.13
N THR A 273 -7.41 8.45 23.84
CA THR A 273 -8.09 9.74 24.09
C THR A 273 -7.23 10.67 24.94
N GLU A 274 -6.51 10.12 25.88
CA GLU A 274 -5.68 10.87 26.82
C GLU A 274 -4.41 11.42 26.20
N LEU A 275 -3.71 10.58 25.42
CA LEU A 275 -2.42 10.90 24.80
C LEU A 275 -2.55 11.49 23.40
N SER A 276 -3.68 11.24 22.72
CA SER A 276 -3.85 11.52 21.28
C SER A 276 -2.77 10.84 20.43
N THR A 277 -2.41 9.60 20.78
CA THR A 277 -1.21 8.90 20.32
C THR A 277 -1.06 8.92 18.80
N TYR A 278 -2.12 8.60 18.04
CA TYR A 278 -2.06 8.58 16.57
C TYR A 278 -1.70 9.96 15.99
N VAL A 279 -2.36 11.04 16.49
CA VAL A 279 -2.08 12.41 16.03
C VAL A 279 -0.65 12.82 16.37
N VAL A 280 -0.22 12.53 17.58
CA VAL A 280 1.15 12.86 18.05
C VAL A 280 2.19 12.11 17.22
N MET A 281 2.00 10.80 17.00
CA MET A 281 2.89 10.00 16.15
C MET A 281 2.96 10.58 14.74
N MET A 282 1.82 10.90 14.12
CA MET A 282 1.81 11.47 12.77
C MET A 282 2.63 12.76 12.67
N TYR A 283 2.44 13.70 13.60
CA TYR A 283 3.19 14.97 13.56
C TYR A 283 4.65 14.84 13.99
N ARG A 284 4.97 13.97 14.93
CA ARG A 284 6.37 13.70 15.32
C ARG A 284 7.12 12.95 14.21
N CYS A 285 6.46 12.03 13.51
CA CYS A 285 7.03 11.41 12.30
C CYS A 285 7.24 12.44 11.18
N THR A 286 6.33 13.41 11.04
CA THR A 286 6.50 14.52 10.08
C THR A 286 7.70 15.38 10.45
N GLU A 287 7.83 15.79 11.72
CA GLU A 287 8.98 16.54 12.23
C GLU A 287 10.29 15.77 12.00
N TRP A 288 10.31 14.48 12.33
CA TRP A 288 11.45 13.60 12.09
C TRP A 288 11.81 13.52 10.60
N ALA A 289 10.81 13.42 9.72
CA ALA A 289 11.04 13.37 8.28
C ALA A 289 11.69 14.66 7.75
N TYR A 290 11.27 15.85 8.23
CA TYR A 290 11.93 17.12 7.92
C TYR A 290 13.38 17.13 8.43
N ALA A 291 13.60 16.71 9.67
CA ALA A 291 14.95 16.68 10.28
C ALA A 291 15.92 15.73 9.55
N ASN A 292 15.38 14.70 8.85
CA ASN A 292 16.17 13.73 8.10
C ASN A 292 16.19 14.01 6.57
N GLY A 293 15.66 15.15 6.11
CA GLY A 293 15.78 15.61 4.73
C GLY A 293 14.87 14.87 3.73
N PHE A 294 13.85 14.18 4.19
CA PHE A 294 12.85 13.60 3.31
C PHE A 294 12.03 14.70 2.61
N ARG A 295 11.55 14.39 1.42
CA ARG A 295 10.73 15.30 0.59
C ARG A 295 9.28 14.89 0.52
N ARG A 296 8.96 13.65 0.90
CA ARG A 296 7.63 13.10 0.84
C ARG A 296 7.39 12.10 1.96
N ILE A 297 6.17 12.10 2.49
CA ILE A 297 5.67 11.04 3.37
C ILE A 297 4.44 10.42 2.71
N GLU A 298 4.42 9.09 2.62
CA GLU A 298 3.24 8.30 2.27
C GLU A 298 2.59 7.78 3.56
N TRP A 299 1.32 8.15 3.77
CA TRP A 299 0.57 7.84 4.99
C TRP A 299 -0.44 6.69 4.81
N GLY A 300 -0.47 6.07 3.64
CA GLY A 300 -1.34 4.95 3.36
C GLY A 300 -2.82 5.31 3.24
N ARG A 301 -3.65 4.25 3.28
CA ARG A 301 -5.10 4.29 3.07
C ARG A 301 -5.85 4.61 4.35
N ASP A 302 -7.17 4.70 4.24
CA ASP A 302 -8.12 4.90 5.34
C ASP A 302 -8.02 6.23 6.10
N ASN A 303 -8.92 6.43 7.05
CA ASN A 303 -9.02 7.68 7.81
C ASN A 303 -9.16 8.93 6.92
N TYR A 304 -9.91 8.82 5.81
CA TYR A 304 -10.00 9.81 4.74
C TYR A 304 -10.24 11.23 5.26
N ARG A 305 -11.36 11.47 5.95
CA ARG A 305 -11.70 12.79 6.50
C ARG A 305 -10.68 13.34 7.48
N PHE A 306 -10.07 12.46 8.28
CA PHE A 306 -9.02 12.85 9.21
C PHE A 306 -7.80 13.36 8.43
N LYS A 307 -7.32 12.58 7.47
CA LYS A 307 -6.13 12.91 6.68
C LYS A 307 -6.33 14.17 5.84
N GLU A 308 -7.48 14.31 5.16
CA GLU A 308 -7.83 15.51 4.41
C GLU A 308 -7.91 16.76 5.29
N ARG A 309 -8.52 16.66 6.46
CA ARG A 309 -8.55 17.76 7.44
C ARG A 309 -7.16 18.19 7.89
N HIS A 310 -6.20 17.25 7.92
CA HIS A 310 -4.80 17.52 8.26
C HIS A 310 -3.95 17.92 7.05
N GLY A 311 -4.58 18.18 5.89
CA GLY A 311 -3.92 18.72 4.71
C GLY A 311 -3.16 17.70 3.87
N LEU A 312 -3.41 16.41 4.09
CA LEU A 312 -2.81 15.36 3.26
C LEU A 312 -3.51 15.31 1.90
N VAL A 313 -2.74 14.98 0.87
CA VAL A 313 -3.23 14.89 -0.51
C VAL A 313 -3.61 13.44 -0.83
N GLY A 314 -4.88 13.23 -1.20
CA GLY A 314 -5.40 11.94 -1.61
C GLY A 314 -5.04 11.59 -3.05
N THR A 315 -4.71 10.33 -3.29
CA THR A 315 -4.52 9.73 -4.62
C THR A 315 -5.43 8.52 -4.75
N ASP A 316 -6.34 8.55 -5.70
CA ASP A 316 -7.26 7.45 -5.99
C ASP A 316 -6.52 6.25 -6.56
N LEU A 317 -6.89 5.07 -6.08
CA LEU A 317 -6.33 3.78 -6.46
C LEU A 317 -7.36 2.96 -7.22
N TRP A 318 -7.03 2.65 -8.46
CA TRP A 318 -7.93 1.97 -9.39
C TRP A 318 -7.52 0.52 -9.59
N ALA A 319 -8.50 -0.35 -9.82
CA ALA A 319 -8.29 -1.65 -10.43
C ALA A 319 -8.82 -1.65 -11.87
N LEU A 320 -8.05 -2.22 -12.78
CA LEU A 320 -8.49 -2.60 -14.10
C LEU A 320 -8.66 -4.12 -14.16
N VAL A 321 -9.83 -4.58 -14.58
CA VAL A 321 -10.15 -6.02 -14.64
C VAL A 321 -10.32 -6.42 -16.10
N TYR A 322 -9.58 -7.45 -16.51
CA TYR A 322 -9.61 -8.01 -17.88
C TYR A 322 -10.06 -9.44 -17.86
N SER A 323 -10.84 -9.82 -18.87
CA SER A 323 -11.32 -11.19 -19.13
C SER A 323 -11.10 -11.53 -20.60
N PRO A 324 -10.73 -12.76 -20.95
CA PRO A 324 -10.67 -13.19 -22.36
C PRO A 324 -12.04 -13.24 -23.03
N ASP A 325 -13.12 -13.44 -22.23
CA ASP A 325 -14.52 -13.46 -22.66
C ASP A 325 -15.37 -12.58 -21.74
N PRO A 326 -15.35 -11.24 -21.92
CA PRO A 326 -16.06 -10.32 -21.05
C PRO A 326 -17.58 -10.41 -21.27
N LYS A 327 -18.25 -11.15 -20.39
CA LYS A 327 -19.72 -11.24 -20.39
C LYS A 327 -20.35 -9.97 -19.79
N PRO A 328 -21.53 -9.54 -20.25
CA PRO A 328 -22.24 -8.38 -19.70
C PRO A 328 -22.38 -8.40 -18.16
N ALA A 329 -22.69 -9.56 -17.59
CA ALA A 329 -22.81 -9.74 -16.16
C ALA A 329 -21.52 -9.39 -15.36
N LEU A 330 -20.34 -9.63 -15.94
CA LEU A 330 -19.07 -9.20 -15.32
C LEU A 330 -18.97 -7.67 -15.29
N GLY A 331 -19.30 -7.01 -16.39
CA GLY A 331 -19.31 -5.54 -16.45
C GLY A 331 -20.29 -4.92 -15.44
N GLU A 332 -21.49 -5.48 -15.31
CA GLU A 332 -22.50 -5.05 -14.35
C GLU A 332 -22.00 -5.22 -12.89
N ALA A 333 -21.39 -6.37 -12.58
CA ALA A 333 -20.85 -6.64 -11.25
C ALA A 333 -19.69 -5.68 -10.89
N LEU A 334 -18.79 -5.38 -11.84
CA LEU A 334 -17.69 -4.43 -11.65
C LEU A 334 -18.19 -2.98 -11.53
N ALA A 335 -19.22 -2.61 -12.28
CA ALA A 335 -19.86 -1.29 -12.16
C ALA A 335 -20.51 -1.11 -10.78
N GLU A 336 -21.21 -2.13 -10.28
CA GLU A 336 -21.78 -2.10 -8.92
C GLU A 336 -20.67 -2.05 -7.85
N MET A 337 -19.60 -2.84 -8.02
CA MET A 337 -18.44 -2.78 -7.13
C MET A 337 -17.84 -1.37 -7.11
N HIS A 338 -17.65 -0.75 -8.26
CA HIS A 338 -17.18 0.64 -8.33
C HIS A 338 -18.11 1.59 -7.58
N ARG A 339 -19.42 1.50 -7.81
CA ARG A 339 -20.41 2.38 -7.17
C ARG A 339 -20.35 2.30 -5.64
N VAL A 340 -20.25 1.09 -5.09
CA VAL A 340 -20.21 0.90 -3.63
C VAL A 340 -18.90 1.40 -3.04
N LEU A 341 -17.76 1.03 -3.62
CA LEU A 341 -16.45 1.42 -3.10
C LEU A 341 -16.20 2.92 -3.27
N ALA A 342 -16.60 3.54 -4.40
CA ALA A 342 -16.51 4.98 -4.60
C ALA A 342 -17.34 5.73 -3.55
N ALA A 343 -18.57 5.29 -3.26
CA ALA A 343 -19.38 5.88 -2.21
C ALA A 343 -18.74 5.78 -0.82
N TYR A 344 -18.04 4.68 -0.52
CA TYR A 344 -17.29 4.52 0.73
C TYR A 344 -16.11 5.51 0.80
N VAL A 345 -15.28 5.58 -0.24
CA VAL A 345 -14.13 6.51 -0.32
C VAL A 345 -14.57 7.97 -0.24
N GLU A 346 -15.65 8.36 -0.95
CA GLU A 346 -16.18 9.72 -0.95
C GLU A 346 -16.93 10.06 0.34
N GLY A 347 -17.61 9.09 0.93
CA GLY A 347 -18.32 9.22 2.19
C GLY A 347 -17.39 9.48 3.39
N GLY A 348 -16.12 9.12 3.28
CA GLY A 348 -15.08 9.42 4.28
C GLY A 348 -15.35 8.74 5.64
N VAL A 349 -15.86 7.53 5.62
CA VAL A 349 -16.12 6.76 6.86
C VAL A 349 -14.82 6.33 7.51
#